data_b63b8ef3abbe09b78944d75084c1ab0e
#
_entry.id   b63b8ef3abbe09b78944d75084c1ab0e
#
_cell.length_a   1.000
_cell.length_b   1.000
_cell.length_c   1.000
_cell.angle_alpha   90.00
_cell.angle_beta   90.00
_cell.angle_gamma   90.00
#
_symmetry.space_group_name_H-M   'P 1'
#
loop_
_entity.id
_entity.type
_entity.pdbx_description
1 polymer ?
#
loop_
_entity_poly.entity_id
_entity_poly.type
_entity_poly.pdbx_seq_one_letter_code
_entity_poly.pdbx_strand_id
1 'polypeptide(L)'
;ARRSGRVARLDARVVYEGEKFDVSAGLHPNIEHSVRGDVDRSDDKIVAAYAVAVLKDGSSYFEVLWKVDIDKVRRRSKAGRSGPWVDDYSRMARKSAIRALFNGGTVPMSFELATAVSADGDDPHAKMPPIDITPIVGDDEPKEVNGMSDLGAALA
;
A
#
# COMPACT_ATOMS: atom_id res chain seq x y z
N ALA A 1 12.91 19.28 -3.29
CA ALA A 1 12.31 18.92 -2.02
C ALA A 1 11.71 17.51 -2.16
N ARG A 2 12.36 16.48 -1.63
CA ARG A 2 11.84 15.12 -1.60
C ARG A 2 10.70 15.08 -0.58
N ARG A 3 9.47 14.95 -1.06
CA ARG A 3 8.31 14.70 -0.23
C ARG A 3 8.43 13.28 0.32
N SER A 4 8.83 13.15 1.57
CA SER A 4 8.71 11.88 2.26
C SER A 4 7.22 11.59 2.44
N GLY A 5 6.69 10.64 1.67
CA GLY A 5 5.30 10.22 1.76
C GLY A 5 5.03 9.55 3.11
N ARG A 6 4.79 10.35 4.14
CA ARG A 6 4.39 9.82 5.46
C ARG A 6 2.90 9.64 5.47
N VAL A 7 2.45 8.45 5.80
CA VAL A 7 1.04 8.16 6.04
C VAL A 7 0.56 8.96 7.25
N ALA A 8 -0.44 9.80 7.05
CA ALA A 8 -1.07 10.58 8.10
C ALA A 8 -2.21 9.80 8.76
N ARG A 9 -2.93 8.97 7.98
CA ARG A 9 -4.03 8.14 8.46
C ARG A 9 -4.07 6.84 7.67
N LEU A 10 -4.28 5.74 8.38
CA LEU A 10 -4.57 4.43 7.83
C LEU A 10 -5.86 3.92 8.46
N ASP A 11 -6.82 3.53 7.64
CA ASP A 11 -8.09 2.93 8.08
C ASP A 11 -8.35 1.66 7.27
N ALA A 12 -8.95 0.65 7.91
CA ALA A 12 -9.35 -0.57 7.23
C ALA A 12 -10.68 -1.08 7.81
N ARG A 13 -11.59 -1.44 6.92
CA ARG A 13 -12.93 -1.88 7.29
C ARG A 13 -13.36 -3.09 6.48
N VAL A 14 -14.33 -3.80 7.02
CA VAL A 14 -15.10 -4.81 6.31
C VAL A 14 -16.46 -4.23 5.91
N VAL A 15 -17.00 -4.72 4.82
CA VAL A 15 -18.33 -4.40 4.30
C VAL A 15 -19.19 -5.61 4.45
N TYR A 16 -20.38 -5.42 5.04
CA TYR A 16 -21.35 -6.48 5.24
C TYR A 16 -22.44 -6.46 4.18
N GLU A 17 -23.06 -7.59 3.96
CA GLU A 17 -24.23 -7.70 3.09
C GLU A 17 -25.34 -6.74 3.55
N GLY A 18 -25.91 -5.99 2.59
CA GLY A 18 -26.94 -4.97 2.87
C GLY A 18 -26.42 -3.57 3.19
N GLU A 19 -25.11 -3.38 3.35
CA GLU A 19 -24.49 -2.05 3.40
C GLU A 19 -24.32 -1.48 1.99
N LYS A 20 -24.46 -0.15 1.84
CA LYS A 20 -24.17 0.52 0.58
C LYS A 20 -22.65 0.66 0.43
N PHE A 21 -22.11 0.06 -0.61
CA PHE A 21 -20.68 0.11 -0.91
C PHE A 21 -20.46 0.31 -2.40
N ASP A 22 -19.93 1.47 -2.78
CA ASP A 22 -19.66 1.86 -4.15
C ASP A 22 -18.17 2.11 -4.35
N VAL A 23 -17.59 1.52 -5.38
CA VAL A 23 -16.19 1.66 -5.75
C VAL A 23 -16.10 2.02 -7.21
N SER A 24 -15.40 3.10 -7.52
CA SER A 24 -15.02 3.46 -8.87
C SER A 24 -13.51 3.46 -9.03
N ALA A 25 -13.04 2.94 -10.16
CA ALA A 25 -11.64 2.92 -10.54
C ALA A 25 -11.44 3.77 -11.80
N GLY A 26 -10.19 4.04 -12.15
CA GLY A 26 -9.83 4.83 -13.32
C GLY A 26 -9.10 6.12 -12.96
N LEU A 27 -9.31 7.17 -13.73
CA LEU A 27 -8.56 8.43 -13.56
C LEU A 27 -8.92 9.16 -12.26
N HIS A 28 -10.17 9.02 -11.81
CA HIS A 28 -10.67 9.61 -10.56
C HIS A 28 -11.24 8.48 -9.66
N PRO A 29 -10.37 7.69 -9.02
CA PRO A 29 -10.81 6.58 -8.18
C PRO A 29 -11.54 7.12 -6.94
N ASN A 30 -12.64 6.47 -6.58
CA ASN A 30 -13.43 6.82 -5.41
C ASN A 30 -13.96 5.58 -4.69
N ILE A 31 -14.13 5.68 -3.38
CA ILE A 31 -14.71 4.66 -2.53
C ILE A 31 -15.73 5.31 -1.59
N GLU A 32 -16.93 4.80 -1.58
CA GLU A 32 -18.00 5.23 -0.69
C GLU A 32 -18.56 4.04 0.07
N HIS A 33 -18.64 4.16 1.39
CA HIS A 33 -19.18 3.15 2.27
C HIS A 33 -20.11 3.76 3.30
N SER A 34 -21.39 3.38 3.23
CA SER A 34 -22.38 3.75 4.22
C SER A 34 -22.61 2.58 5.18
N VAL A 35 -22.04 2.71 6.36
CA VAL A 35 -22.14 1.71 7.43
C VAL A 35 -23.55 1.71 8.00
N ARG A 36 -24.16 0.54 8.10
CA ARG A 36 -25.48 0.35 8.69
C ARG A 36 -25.37 -0.44 9.99
N GLY A 37 -26.09 0.00 11.01
CA GLY A 37 -26.14 -0.69 12.30
C GLY A 37 -27.13 -1.86 12.37
N ASP A 38 -28.04 -1.96 11.40
CA ASP A 38 -29.15 -2.91 11.35
C ASP A 38 -28.87 -4.14 10.47
N VAL A 39 -27.65 -4.28 9.93
CA VAL A 39 -27.24 -5.46 9.15
C VAL A 39 -26.64 -6.55 10.04
N ASP A 40 -26.73 -7.78 9.59
CA ASP A 40 -26.07 -8.92 10.21
C ASP A 40 -24.54 -8.78 10.01
N ARG A 41 -23.79 -8.72 11.13
CA ARG A 41 -22.33 -8.55 11.18
C ARG A 41 -21.58 -9.85 11.43
N SER A 42 -22.19 -10.98 11.14
CA SER A 42 -21.49 -12.25 11.18
C SER A 42 -20.45 -12.34 10.05
N ASP A 43 -19.40 -13.10 10.27
CA ASP A 43 -18.25 -13.18 9.36
C ASP A 43 -18.60 -13.75 7.97
N ASP A 44 -19.63 -14.60 7.88
CA ASP A 44 -20.16 -15.13 6.63
C ASP A 44 -20.88 -14.08 5.77
N LYS A 45 -21.31 -12.97 6.39
CA LYS A 45 -21.97 -11.83 5.73
C LYS A 45 -21.00 -10.78 5.23
N ILE A 46 -19.70 -10.96 5.41
CA ILE A 46 -18.70 -10.08 4.85
C ILE A 46 -18.62 -10.27 3.34
N VAL A 47 -18.81 -9.20 2.59
CA VAL A 47 -18.76 -9.18 1.11
C VAL A 47 -17.46 -8.58 0.57
N ALA A 48 -16.82 -7.69 1.33
CA ALA A 48 -15.55 -7.08 0.98
C ALA A 48 -14.80 -6.61 2.22
N ALA A 49 -13.52 -6.32 2.05
CA ALA A 49 -12.71 -5.55 2.97
C ALA A 49 -11.90 -4.53 2.19
N TYR A 50 -11.68 -3.36 2.77
CA TYR A 50 -10.87 -2.33 2.14
C TYR A 50 -9.94 -1.64 3.13
N ALA A 51 -8.88 -1.05 2.63
CA ALA A 51 -7.98 -0.20 3.37
C ALA A 51 -7.81 1.15 2.66
N VAL A 52 -7.72 2.22 3.42
CA VAL A 52 -7.48 3.59 2.92
C VAL A 52 -6.29 4.17 3.63
N ALA A 53 -5.34 4.72 2.88
CA ALA A 53 -4.23 5.50 3.40
C ALA A 53 -4.35 6.95 2.93
N VAL A 54 -4.23 7.88 3.85
CA VAL A 54 -4.15 9.31 3.56
C VAL A 54 -2.74 9.78 3.92
N LEU A 55 -2.08 10.41 2.99
CA LEU A 55 -0.73 10.94 3.19
C LEU A 55 -0.78 12.37 3.74
N LYS A 56 0.33 12.83 4.31
CA LYS A 56 0.45 14.20 4.85
C LYS A 56 0.30 15.30 3.81
N ASP A 57 0.49 15.00 2.53
CA ASP A 57 0.28 15.93 1.42
C ASP A 57 -1.19 15.99 0.96
N GLY A 58 -2.08 15.24 1.61
CA GLY A 58 -3.51 15.16 1.31
C GLY A 58 -3.86 14.13 0.24
N SER A 59 -2.90 13.48 -0.39
CA SER A 59 -3.18 12.38 -1.32
C SER A 59 -3.75 11.17 -0.58
N SER A 60 -4.66 10.46 -1.23
CA SER A 60 -5.30 9.27 -0.66
C SER A 60 -5.20 8.09 -1.63
N TYR A 61 -5.06 6.92 -1.06
CA TYR A 61 -4.97 5.64 -1.76
C TYR A 61 -5.86 4.64 -1.07
N PHE A 62 -6.48 3.76 -1.83
CA PHE A 62 -7.26 2.67 -1.26
C PHE A 62 -7.06 1.38 -2.04
N GLU A 63 -7.33 0.27 -1.37
CA GLU A 63 -7.35 -1.06 -1.95
C GLU A 63 -8.58 -1.80 -1.46
N VAL A 64 -9.24 -2.53 -2.34
CA VAL A 64 -10.45 -3.30 -2.05
C VAL A 64 -10.22 -4.77 -2.36
N LEU A 65 -10.48 -5.62 -1.40
CA LEU A 65 -10.52 -7.07 -1.56
C LEU A 65 -11.97 -7.55 -1.46
N TRP A 66 -12.47 -8.12 -2.53
CA TRP A 66 -13.76 -8.78 -2.51
C TRP A 66 -13.68 -10.11 -1.76
N LYS A 67 -14.80 -10.62 -1.30
CA LYS A 67 -14.87 -11.90 -0.57
C LYS A 67 -14.05 -13.02 -1.23
N VAL A 68 -14.15 -13.13 -2.54
CA VAL A 68 -13.40 -14.14 -3.31
C VAL A 68 -11.90 -13.99 -3.19
N ASP A 69 -11.39 -12.76 -3.11
CA ASP A 69 -9.96 -12.48 -2.98
C ASP A 69 -9.47 -12.70 -1.55
N ILE A 70 -10.28 -12.32 -0.56
CA ILE A 70 -10.02 -12.60 0.86
C ILE A 70 -9.93 -14.12 1.07
N ASP A 71 -10.84 -14.89 0.49
CA ASP A 71 -10.82 -16.35 0.59
C ASP A 71 -9.64 -16.98 -0.16
N LYS A 72 -9.12 -16.38 -1.23
CA LYS A 72 -7.86 -16.79 -1.85
C LYS A 72 -6.67 -16.58 -0.91
N VAL A 73 -6.61 -15.43 -0.22
CA VAL A 73 -5.56 -15.16 0.78
C VAL A 73 -5.64 -16.19 1.90
N ARG A 74 -6.85 -16.44 2.43
CA ARG A 74 -7.07 -17.45 3.46
C ARG A 74 -6.56 -18.83 3.05
N ARG A 75 -6.88 -19.29 1.82
CA ARG A 75 -6.45 -20.62 1.31
C ARG A 75 -4.93 -20.76 1.18
N ARG A 76 -4.21 -19.65 0.95
CA ARG A 76 -2.74 -19.64 0.85
C ARG A 76 -2.07 -19.59 2.22
N SER A 77 -2.79 -19.17 3.25
CA SER A 77 -2.26 -19.12 4.61
C SER A 77 -2.09 -20.51 5.19
N LYS A 78 -0.98 -20.78 5.87
CA LYS A 78 -0.75 -22.04 6.61
C LYS A 78 -1.81 -22.28 7.68
N ALA A 79 -2.32 -21.22 8.30
CA ALA A 79 -3.36 -21.24 9.32
C ALA A 79 -4.78 -20.98 8.76
N GLY A 80 -5.01 -21.11 7.46
CA GLY A 80 -6.28 -20.80 6.81
C GLY A 80 -7.47 -21.62 7.29
N ARG A 81 -7.23 -22.76 7.95
CA ARG A 81 -8.26 -23.66 8.50
C ARG A 81 -8.30 -23.68 10.03
N SER A 82 -7.50 -22.88 10.70
CA SER A 82 -7.37 -22.82 12.15
C SER A 82 -6.99 -21.41 12.62
N GLY A 83 -7.12 -21.15 13.92
CA GLY A 83 -6.72 -19.88 14.52
C GLY A 83 -7.44 -18.65 13.96
N PRO A 84 -6.75 -17.52 13.77
CA PRO A 84 -7.39 -16.22 13.51
C PRO A 84 -8.31 -16.18 12.29
N TRP A 85 -8.09 -17.02 11.28
CA TRP A 85 -8.97 -17.11 10.11
C TRP A 85 -10.33 -17.78 10.40
N VAL A 86 -10.40 -18.53 11.50
CA VAL A 86 -11.64 -19.16 11.95
C VAL A 86 -12.29 -18.32 13.06
N ASP A 87 -11.47 -17.81 13.99
CA ASP A 87 -11.94 -17.15 15.21
C ASP A 87 -12.27 -15.66 14.97
N ASP A 88 -11.60 -15.02 14.00
CA ASP A 88 -11.74 -13.58 13.74
C ASP A 88 -11.49 -13.27 12.26
N TYR A 89 -12.36 -13.77 11.41
CA TYR A 89 -12.26 -13.59 9.94
C TYR A 89 -12.26 -12.10 9.57
N SER A 90 -13.08 -11.28 10.21
CA SER A 90 -13.16 -9.84 9.94
C SER A 90 -11.85 -9.13 10.16
N ARG A 91 -11.10 -9.50 11.22
CA ARG A 91 -9.78 -8.94 11.51
C ARG A 91 -8.75 -9.36 10.46
N MET A 92 -8.78 -10.63 10.05
CA MET A 92 -7.88 -11.14 9.01
C MET A 92 -8.18 -10.52 7.64
N ALA A 93 -9.45 -10.29 7.32
CA ALA A 93 -9.86 -9.60 6.10
C ALA A 93 -9.31 -8.16 6.05
N ARG A 94 -9.44 -7.40 7.15
CA ARG A 94 -8.88 -6.04 7.27
C ARG A 94 -7.35 -6.04 7.14
N LYS A 95 -6.67 -6.96 7.82
CA LYS A 95 -5.22 -7.13 7.74
C LYS A 95 -4.77 -7.42 6.29
N SER A 96 -5.50 -8.26 5.58
CA SER A 96 -5.23 -8.57 4.18
C SER A 96 -5.41 -7.37 3.27
N ALA A 97 -6.43 -6.53 3.49
CA ALA A 97 -6.64 -5.30 2.74
C ALA A 97 -5.51 -4.28 2.96
N ILE A 98 -5.04 -4.12 4.21
CA ILE A 98 -3.89 -3.26 4.52
C ILE A 98 -2.64 -3.76 3.78
N ARG A 99 -2.36 -5.06 3.82
CA ARG A 99 -1.21 -5.63 3.12
C ARG A 99 -1.31 -5.44 1.60
N ALA A 100 -2.48 -5.65 1.02
CA ALA A 100 -2.71 -5.44 -0.40
C ALA A 100 -2.45 -3.98 -0.80
N LEU A 101 -2.91 -3.03 -0.01
CA LEU A 101 -2.69 -1.59 -0.24
C LEU A 101 -1.20 -1.23 -0.32
N PHE A 102 -0.38 -1.80 0.55
CA PHE A 102 1.06 -1.52 0.57
C PHE A 102 1.84 -2.36 -0.46
N ASN A 103 1.44 -3.60 -0.71
CA ASN A 103 2.10 -4.47 -1.69
C ASN A 103 1.89 -3.99 -3.14
N GLY A 104 0.86 -3.20 -3.40
CA GLY A 104 0.61 -2.59 -4.72
C GLY A 104 1.64 -1.54 -5.14
N GLY A 105 2.55 -1.14 -4.24
CA GLY A 105 3.65 -0.20 -4.54
C GLY A 105 3.21 1.24 -4.80
N THR A 106 1.91 1.53 -4.70
CA THR A 106 1.35 2.87 -4.93
C THR A 106 1.47 3.77 -3.72
N VAL A 107 1.50 3.19 -2.52
CA VAL A 107 1.67 3.94 -1.27
C VAL A 107 3.14 3.95 -0.88
N PRO A 108 3.78 5.12 -0.74
CA PRO A 108 5.15 5.20 -0.26
C PRO A 108 5.24 4.68 1.17
N MET A 109 5.91 3.56 1.37
CA MET A 109 6.13 3.00 2.70
C MET A 109 7.28 3.71 3.42
N SER A 110 7.04 4.17 4.66
CA SER A 110 8.14 4.42 5.57
C SER A 110 8.66 3.08 6.12
N PHE A 111 9.95 3.02 6.44
CA PHE A 111 10.58 1.82 7.01
C PHE A 111 9.85 1.31 8.27
N GLU A 112 9.39 2.22 9.13
CA GLU A 112 8.65 1.90 10.36
C GLU A 112 7.31 1.21 10.07
N LEU A 113 6.59 1.67 9.03
CA LEU A 113 5.31 1.09 8.64
C LEU A 113 5.50 -0.27 7.96
N ALA A 114 6.55 -0.40 7.13
CA ALA A 114 6.93 -1.68 6.52
C ALA A 114 7.24 -2.73 7.59
N THR A 115 7.97 -2.35 8.64
CA THR A 115 8.30 -3.20 9.78
C THR A 115 7.05 -3.59 10.56
N ALA A 116 6.13 -2.65 10.81
CA ALA A 116 4.89 -2.93 11.52
C ALA A 116 3.95 -3.88 10.75
N VAL A 117 3.87 -3.74 9.42
CA VAL A 117 3.10 -4.64 8.55
C VAL A 117 3.74 -6.03 8.43
N SER A 118 5.08 -6.10 8.52
CA SER A 118 5.86 -7.35 8.42
C SER A 118 5.96 -8.10 9.75
N ALA A 119 5.92 -7.41 10.89
CA ALA A 119 6.15 -7.98 12.22
C ALA A 119 5.05 -8.96 12.68
N ASP A 120 3.92 -8.97 12.01
CA ASP A 120 2.83 -9.93 12.22
C ASP A 120 3.09 -11.24 11.44
N GLY A 121 4.23 -11.87 11.76
CA GLY A 121 4.88 -12.90 10.99
C GLY A 121 4.16 -14.23 10.89
N ASP A 122 3.25 -14.40 9.94
CA ASP A 122 2.83 -15.72 9.47
C ASP A 122 2.45 -15.72 7.97
N ASP A 123 3.15 -14.90 7.17
CA ASP A 123 2.96 -14.86 5.73
C ASP A 123 4.18 -15.41 5.00
N PRO A 124 4.03 -16.51 4.22
CA PRO A 124 5.11 -17.02 3.37
C PRO A 124 5.58 -16.02 2.30
N HIS A 125 4.84 -14.96 2.03
CA HIS A 125 5.20 -13.88 1.12
C HIS A 125 5.83 -12.65 1.82
N ALA A 126 6.02 -12.69 3.14
CA ALA A 126 6.72 -11.64 3.89
C ALA A 126 8.24 -11.59 3.61
N LYS A 127 8.77 -12.44 2.74
CA LYS A 127 10.08 -12.25 2.15
C LYS A 127 9.98 -11.32 0.95
N MET A 128 9.73 -10.03 1.21
CA MET A 128 10.21 -9.03 0.28
C MET A 128 11.76 -9.13 0.30
N PRO A 129 12.41 -9.28 -0.86
CA PRO A 129 13.86 -9.13 -0.90
C PRO A 129 14.18 -7.75 -0.29
N PRO A 130 15.28 -7.62 0.47
CA PRO A 130 15.70 -6.32 0.94
C PRO A 130 15.73 -5.39 -0.27
N ILE A 131 14.97 -4.30 -0.21
CA ILE A 131 15.07 -3.25 -1.22
C ILE A 131 16.49 -2.74 -1.06
N ASP A 132 17.32 -3.03 -2.04
CA ASP A 132 18.68 -2.49 -2.12
C ASP A 132 18.54 -0.97 -2.30
N ILE A 133 18.55 -0.26 -1.17
CA ILE A 133 18.65 1.19 -1.12
C ILE A 133 20.13 1.60 -1.22
N THR A 134 20.85 1.06 -2.20
CA THR A 134 22.09 1.69 -2.59
C THR A 134 21.73 3.07 -3.11
N PRO A 135 22.16 4.15 -2.44
CA PRO A 135 21.98 5.47 -3.01
C PRO A 135 22.70 5.45 -4.35
N ILE A 136 21.99 5.76 -5.41
CA ILE A 136 22.60 6.09 -6.68
C ILE A 136 23.33 7.42 -6.40
N VAL A 137 24.58 7.31 -6.00
CA VAL A 137 25.52 8.43 -6.03
C VAL A 137 25.74 8.67 -7.51
N GLY A 138 25.02 9.61 -8.06
CA GLY A 138 25.32 10.15 -9.36
C GLY A 138 26.69 10.83 -9.23
N ASP A 139 27.68 10.25 -9.86
CA ASP A 139 28.94 10.92 -10.15
C ASP A 139 28.67 12.03 -11.16
N ASP A 140 28.11 13.13 -10.68
CA ASP A 140 28.20 14.43 -11.35
C ASP A 140 29.45 15.13 -10.84
N GLU A 141 30.61 14.61 -11.24
CA GLU A 141 31.81 15.47 -11.30
C GLU A 141 31.61 16.50 -12.42
N PRO A 142 31.70 17.79 -12.11
CA PRO A 142 31.74 18.81 -13.16
C PRO A 142 33.00 18.59 -13.99
N LYS A 143 32.82 18.17 -15.24
CA LYS A 143 33.89 18.19 -16.22
C LYS A 143 34.34 19.64 -16.40
N GLU A 144 35.53 19.97 -15.89
CA GLU A 144 36.24 21.20 -16.24
C GLU A 144 36.37 21.25 -17.75
N VAL A 145 35.74 22.25 -18.34
CA VAL A 145 35.96 22.60 -19.74
C VAL A 145 37.24 23.38 -19.83
N ASN A 146 38.36 22.67 -19.90
CA ASN A 146 39.63 23.24 -20.28
C ASN A 146 39.66 23.36 -21.79
N GLY A 147 39.60 24.57 -22.30
CA GLY A 147 39.72 24.78 -23.74
C GLY A 147 39.26 26.14 -24.24
N MET A 148 39.82 27.20 -23.69
CA MET A 148 39.83 28.49 -24.42
C MET A 148 41.13 29.24 -24.18
N SER A 149 42.11 28.77 -24.87
CA SER A 149 43.29 29.54 -25.16
C SER A 149 43.76 29.21 -26.58
N ASP A 150 43.12 29.83 -27.55
CA ASP A 150 43.75 30.15 -28.83
C ASP A 150 42.79 30.96 -29.72
N LEU A 151 42.64 32.24 -29.42
CA LEU A 151 42.13 33.23 -30.37
C LEU A 151 42.78 34.59 -30.04
N GLY A 152 44.01 34.70 -30.40
CA GLY A 152 44.74 35.93 -30.18
C GLY A 152 46.00 36.09 -31.04
N ALA A 153 45.89 35.82 -32.31
CA ALA A 153 46.98 36.17 -33.22
C ALA A 153 46.51 36.14 -34.68
N ALA A 154 45.70 37.12 -35.10
CA ALA A 154 45.59 37.50 -36.50
C ALA A 154 44.80 38.79 -36.67
N LEU A 155 45.42 39.91 -36.38
CA LEU A 155 45.12 41.21 -36.97
C LEU A 155 46.32 42.12 -36.77
N ALA A 156 47.17 42.01 -37.70
CA ALA A 156 48.09 43.09 -38.05
C ALA A 156 47.88 43.40 -39.51
#